data_caf1a0e995d24074fba75302947f4d4e
#
_entry.id   caf1a0e995d24074fba75302947f4d4e
#
_cell.length_a   1.000
_cell.length_b   1.000
_cell.length_c   1.000
_cell.angle_alpha   90.00
_cell.angle_beta   90.00
_cell.angle_gamma   90.00
#
_symmetry.space_group_name_H-M   'P 1'
#
loop_
_entity.id
_entity.type
_entity.pdbx_description
1 polymer ?
#
loop_
_entity_poly.entity_id
_entity_poly.type
_entity_poly.pdbx_seq_one_letter_code
_entity_poly.pdbx_strand_id
1 'polypeptide(L)'
;MNKVFNLNTLALSFLVPSSIICAAKCDNKNANNSYLEKIASRLVIEPTELIDFKSTDPKNVISKLNVENLPLGYEISYIEIKPNGSVIYSLHKTGSDQEPQTFEYKIREDAVAIDKNTRLVYKKDSYYSSLEGLNGKTLFDELLKLQQSKIRGIKTYAYLYNVYKDAFLDKYYEKDNTILDIYSENPKGQDPYYFTYEFHEGKDADGSSGKSRSKSGEGSKYNREHIVPQSWFGKVEPTRNDAHFIFPTDKIVNNERGNYPHYIVKNPTFISRNGTKVDKTNGICEPIDEFKGDVARAYFYFVVTHNNSSSNDLFESSFPYITKKYLEVYKKWSNQDNVDAFDIDRNNAIARHYNGLRNPFSDYPELIDLIWFKTDSKFHNKGIAIAIK
;
A
#
# COMPACT_ATOMS: atom_id res chain seq x y z
N MET A 1 -18.31 -1.67 -40.85
CA MET A 1 -19.06 -1.25 -39.65
C MET A 1 -18.11 -1.32 -38.48
N ASN A 2 -17.49 -0.18 -38.21
CA ASN A 2 -16.48 -0.07 -37.14
C ASN A 2 -17.19 0.10 -35.80
N LYS A 3 -17.03 -0.85 -34.89
CA LYS A 3 -17.38 -0.65 -33.47
C LYS A 3 -16.14 -0.15 -32.74
N VAL A 4 -16.21 1.12 -32.38
CA VAL A 4 -15.28 1.77 -31.49
C VAL A 4 -15.50 1.19 -30.07
N PHE A 5 -14.50 0.53 -29.53
CA PHE A 5 -14.46 0.18 -28.11
C PHE A 5 -14.11 1.42 -27.31
N ASN A 6 -15.04 1.90 -26.51
CA ASN A 6 -14.77 2.87 -25.47
C ASN A 6 -13.96 2.20 -24.37
N LEU A 7 -12.70 2.57 -24.26
CA LEU A 7 -11.93 2.39 -23.02
C LEU A 7 -12.58 3.28 -21.95
N ASN A 8 -13.30 2.68 -21.04
CA ASN A 8 -13.56 3.29 -19.74
C ASN A 8 -12.26 3.20 -18.94
N THR A 9 -11.37 4.16 -19.18
CA THR A 9 -10.36 4.54 -18.22
C THR A 9 -11.08 4.87 -16.92
N LEU A 10 -10.81 4.11 -15.86
CA LEU A 10 -11.02 4.58 -14.49
C LEU A 10 -10.22 5.88 -14.39
N ALA A 11 -10.90 6.99 -14.61
CA ALA A 11 -10.38 8.27 -14.23
C ALA A 11 -10.26 8.21 -12.71
N LEU A 12 -9.02 8.01 -12.19
CA LEU A 12 -8.69 8.73 -10.98
C LEU A 12 -9.24 10.13 -11.24
N SER A 13 -10.24 10.53 -10.50
CA SER A 13 -10.72 11.88 -10.51
C SER A 13 -9.54 12.72 -10.07
N PHE A 14 -8.75 13.18 -11.05
CA PHE A 14 -7.79 14.24 -10.82
C PHE A 14 -8.64 15.37 -10.24
N LEU A 15 -8.43 15.62 -8.96
CA LEU A 15 -9.02 16.71 -8.24
C LEU A 15 -8.69 17.95 -9.05
N VAL A 16 -9.71 18.54 -9.64
CA VAL A 16 -9.57 19.81 -10.35
C VAL A 16 -8.89 20.78 -9.40
N PRO A 17 -7.78 21.43 -9.79
CA PRO A 17 -7.11 22.37 -8.93
C PRO A 17 -8.12 23.40 -8.43
N SER A 18 -8.20 23.52 -7.11
CA SER A 18 -9.07 24.52 -6.49
C SER A 18 -8.66 25.88 -7.00
N SER A 19 -9.66 26.62 -7.45
CA SER A 19 -9.63 27.97 -8.00
C SER A 19 -8.38 28.76 -7.67
N ILE A 20 -7.60 29.07 -8.73
CA ILE A 20 -6.59 30.12 -8.68
C ILE A 20 -7.33 31.44 -8.47
N ILE A 21 -7.15 32.02 -7.32
CA ILE A 21 -7.58 33.42 -7.09
C ILE A 21 -6.46 34.27 -7.65
N CYS A 22 -6.60 34.68 -8.92
CA CYS A 22 -5.75 35.73 -9.47
C CYS A 22 -6.10 37.03 -8.77
N ALA A 23 -5.26 37.46 -7.86
CA ALA A 23 -5.28 38.87 -7.39
C ALA A 23 -4.54 39.71 -8.42
N ALA A 24 -5.04 39.76 -9.66
CA ALA A 24 -4.57 40.70 -10.67
C ALA A 24 -5.17 42.08 -10.35
N LYS A 25 -4.36 43.05 -9.93
CA LYS A 25 -4.67 44.46 -10.19
C LYS A 25 -4.71 44.61 -11.69
N CYS A 26 -5.93 44.90 -12.21
CA CYS A 26 -6.12 45.23 -13.61
C CYS A 26 -5.43 46.56 -13.91
N ASP A 27 -4.25 46.46 -14.52
CA ASP A 27 -3.69 47.51 -15.36
C ASP A 27 -3.43 46.89 -16.74
N ASN A 28 -4.07 47.48 -17.73
CA ASN A 28 -4.05 47.10 -19.14
C ASN A 28 -2.62 47.10 -19.70
N LYS A 29 -1.95 45.95 -19.77
CA LYS A 29 -0.76 45.74 -20.61
C LYS A 29 -0.63 44.27 -21.03
N ASN A 30 -0.92 43.99 -22.32
CA ASN A 30 -0.32 43.02 -23.21
C ASN A 30 -0.61 41.52 -23.10
N ALA A 31 -0.68 40.90 -24.28
CA ALA A 31 -0.89 39.47 -24.55
C ALA A 31 0.05 38.49 -23.78
N ASN A 32 1.16 38.97 -23.22
CA ASN A 32 2.10 38.21 -22.45
C ASN A 32 1.63 37.88 -21.02
N ASN A 33 0.83 38.74 -20.37
CA ASN A 33 0.24 38.44 -19.07
C ASN A 33 -0.72 37.26 -19.15
N SER A 34 -1.45 37.12 -20.27
CA SER A 34 -2.36 35.99 -20.49
C SER A 34 -1.61 34.64 -20.61
N TYR A 35 -0.31 34.63 -20.98
CA TYR A 35 0.45 33.41 -21.09
C TYR A 35 0.98 32.92 -19.73
N LEU A 36 1.49 33.82 -18.88
CA LEU A 36 1.90 33.44 -17.51
C LEU A 36 0.68 33.00 -16.68
N GLU A 37 -0.47 33.64 -16.87
CA GLU A 37 -1.74 33.20 -16.27
C GLU A 37 -2.12 31.77 -16.71
N LYS A 38 -1.94 31.41 -18.00
CA LYS A 38 -2.16 30.06 -18.50
C LYS A 38 -1.19 29.05 -17.92
N ILE A 39 0.07 29.42 -17.73
CA ILE A 39 1.03 28.55 -17.04
C ILE A 39 0.58 28.39 -15.58
N ALA A 40 0.35 29.48 -14.85
CA ALA A 40 -0.05 29.47 -13.45
C ALA A 40 -1.33 28.62 -13.23
N SER A 41 -2.28 28.67 -14.16
CA SER A 41 -3.52 27.87 -14.07
C SER A 41 -3.32 26.37 -14.26
N ARG A 42 -2.17 25.94 -14.75
CA ARG A 42 -1.79 24.52 -14.96
C ARG A 42 -0.76 24.00 -13.97
N LEU A 43 -0.11 24.92 -13.25
CA LEU A 43 0.83 24.51 -12.21
C LEU A 43 0.11 23.76 -11.10
N VAL A 44 0.77 22.73 -10.63
CA VAL A 44 0.37 21.98 -9.45
C VAL A 44 1.50 22.09 -8.44
N ILE A 45 1.20 22.64 -7.27
CA ILE A 45 2.16 22.76 -6.15
C ILE A 45 1.68 21.81 -5.06
N GLU A 46 2.39 20.71 -4.87
CA GLU A 46 2.02 19.67 -3.91
C GLU A 46 3.12 19.48 -2.87
N PRO A 47 2.78 19.22 -1.61
CA PRO A 47 3.76 18.84 -0.61
C PRO A 47 4.31 17.45 -0.89
N THR A 48 5.61 17.25 -0.66
CA THR A 48 6.27 15.94 -0.73
C THR A 48 6.11 15.13 0.56
N GLU A 49 5.61 15.76 1.60
CA GLU A 49 5.26 15.18 2.90
C GLU A 49 4.14 16.00 3.55
N LEU A 50 3.55 15.51 4.63
CA LEU A 50 2.56 16.27 5.37
C LEU A 50 3.20 17.51 6.03
N ILE A 51 2.64 18.67 5.75
CA ILE A 51 3.13 19.95 6.26
C ILE A 51 2.09 20.53 7.22
N ASP A 52 2.50 20.83 8.44
CA ASP A 52 1.74 21.72 9.32
C ASP A 52 2.15 23.17 9.03
N PHE A 53 1.37 23.84 8.22
CA PHE A 53 1.61 25.23 7.82
C PHE A 53 1.54 26.23 8.97
N LYS A 54 0.99 25.84 10.13
CA LYS A 54 0.88 26.73 11.29
C LYS A 54 2.13 26.72 12.15
N SER A 55 2.82 25.59 12.21
CA SER A 55 3.98 25.39 13.10
C SER A 55 5.30 25.27 12.36
N THR A 56 5.29 25.04 11.05
CA THR A 56 6.52 24.81 10.26
C THR A 56 7.10 26.14 9.75
N ASP A 57 8.41 26.32 9.95
CA ASP A 57 9.15 27.47 9.37
C ASP A 57 8.94 27.51 7.85
N PRO A 58 8.55 28.67 7.27
CA PRO A 58 8.32 28.81 5.83
C PRO A 58 9.47 28.31 4.95
N LYS A 59 10.72 28.47 5.36
CA LYS A 59 11.90 27.97 4.62
C LYS A 59 11.91 26.45 4.54
N ASN A 60 11.51 25.79 5.61
CA ASN A 60 11.39 24.33 5.65
C ASN A 60 10.19 23.81 4.84
N VAL A 61 9.13 24.62 4.71
CA VAL A 61 8.00 24.29 3.84
C VAL A 61 8.42 24.28 2.38
N ILE A 62 9.15 25.29 1.92
CA ILE A 62 9.57 25.43 0.51
C ILE A 62 10.36 24.20 0.05
N SER A 63 11.27 23.69 0.87
CA SER A 63 12.09 22.51 0.53
C SER A 63 11.26 21.22 0.39
N LYS A 64 10.02 21.24 0.87
CA LYS A 64 9.07 20.12 0.87
C LYS A 64 7.97 20.25 -0.19
N LEU A 65 8.05 21.26 -1.05
CA LEU A 65 7.10 21.45 -2.14
C LEU A 65 7.67 20.91 -3.46
N ASN A 66 6.84 20.21 -4.21
CA ASN A 66 7.08 19.83 -5.59
C ASN A 66 6.22 20.66 -6.52
N VAL A 67 6.75 21.02 -7.67
CA VAL A 67 6.02 21.79 -8.69
C VAL A 67 5.96 20.94 -9.95
N GLU A 68 4.74 20.67 -10.39
CA GLU A 68 4.47 19.96 -11.65
C GLU A 68 3.94 20.91 -12.71
N ASN A 69 4.11 20.52 -13.97
CA ASN A 69 3.64 21.26 -15.15
C ASN A 69 4.30 22.65 -15.35
N LEU A 70 5.46 22.90 -14.76
CA LEU A 70 6.26 24.08 -15.04
C LEU A 70 6.98 23.87 -16.39
N PRO A 71 6.71 24.69 -17.43
CA PRO A 71 7.35 24.51 -18.73
C PRO A 71 8.84 24.81 -18.69
N LEU A 72 9.59 24.16 -19.56
CA LEU A 72 11.01 24.41 -19.72
C LEU A 72 11.28 25.90 -20.03
N GLY A 73 12.26 26.50 -19.35
CA GLY A 73 12.62 27.90 -19.50
C GLY A 73 11.75 28.85 -18.68
N TYR A 74 10.97 28.34 -17.73
CA TYR A 74 10.27 29.12 -16.72
C TYR A 74 10.74 28.74 -15.32
N GLU A 75 10.69 29.71 -14.42
CA GLU A 75 11.07 29.54 -13.01
C GLU A 75 10.01 30.11 -12.09
N ILE A 76 9.90 29.56 -10.91
CA ILE A 76 9.12 30.10 -9.81
C ILE A 76 10.04 30.45 -8.64
N SER A 77 9.71 31.53 -7.95
CA SER A 77 10.34 31.92 -6.69
C SER A 77 9.26 32.09 -5.63
N TYR A 78 9.41 31.44 -4.49
CA TYR A 78 8.46 31.56 -3.40
C TYR A 78 8.66 32.90 -2.66
N ILE A 79 7.56 33.62 -2.44
CA ILE A 79 7.54 34.92 -1.77
C ILE A 79 7.07 34.74 -0.33
N GLU A 80 5.96 34.02 -0.11
CA GLU A 80 5.32 33.84 1.18
C GLU A 80 4.61 32.52 1.28
N ILE A 81 4.68 31.89 2.46
CA ILE A 81 3.88 30.73 2.83
C ILE A 81 2.98 31.13 3.99
N LYS A 82 1.67 31.08 3.77
CA LYS A 82 0.68 31.46 4.79
C LYS A 82 0.29 30.26 5.67
N PRO A 83 -0.07 30.48 6.94
CA PRO A 83 -0.53 29.41 7.84
C PRO A 83 -1.77 28.65 7.38
N ASN A 84 -2.53 29.19 6.44
CA ASN A 84 -3.70 28.56 5.85
C ASN A 84 -3.37 27.67 4.64
N GLY A 85 -2.08 27.44 4.35
CA GLY A 85 -1.63 26.65 3.19
C GLY A 85 -1.62 27.43 1.87
N SER A 86 -1.80 28.75 1.87
CA SER A 86 -1.60 29.56 0.67
C SER A 86 -0.11 29.80 0.43
N VAL A 87 0.34 29.57 -0.80
CA VAL A 87 1.70 29.79 -1.28
C VAL A 87 1.67 30.94 -2.27
N ILE A 88 2.38 32.02 -1.97
CA ILE A 88 2.58 33.14 -2.88
C ILE A 88 3.91 32.96 -3.57
N TYR A 89 3.90 33.01 -4.89
CA TYR A 89 5.09 32.80 -5.71
C TYR A 89 5.10 33.76 -6.90
N SER A 90 6.32 34.09 -7.38
CA SER A 90 6.52 34.78 -8.66
C SER A 90 6.84 33.74 -9.74
N LEU A 91 6.30 33.98 -10.95
CA LEU A 91 6.57 33.19 -12.14
C LEU A 91 7.18 34.07 -13.21
N HIS A 92 8.28 33.67 -13.80
CA HIS A 92 8.95 34.40 -14.86
C HIS A 92 9.64 33.46 -15.85
N LYS A 93 9.95 33.97 -17.04
CA LYS A 93 10.73 33.26 -18.05
C LYS A 93 12.21 33.49 -17.80
N THR A 94 12.99 32.42 -17.73
CA THR A 94 14.44 32.47 -17.52
C THR A 94 15.14 33.22 -18.64
N GLY A 95 16.04 34.17 -18.26
CA GLY A 95 16.79 34.96 -19.22
C GLY A 95 15.97 35.99 -20.02
N SER A 96 14.80 36.35 -19.55
CA SER A 96 13.94 37.42 -20.12
C SER A 96 13.98 38.65 -19.26
N ASP A 97 13.97 39.83 -19.90
CA ASP A 97 13.81 41.16 -19.21
C ASP A 97 12.37 41.41 -18.76
N GLN A 98 11.50 40.42 -18.89
CA GLN A 98 10.11 40.53 -18.50
C GLN A 98 9.98 40.46 -16.97
N GLU A 99 9.23 41.42 -16.41
CA GLU A 99 8.94 41.48 -14.98
C GLU A 99 8.23 40.20 -14.51
N PRO A 100 8.65 39.59 -13.38
CA PRO A 100 7.97 38.45 -12.78
C PRO A 100 6.52 38.81 -12.40
N GLN A 101 5.61 37.87 -12.62
CA GLN A 101 4.22 38.01 -12.22
C GLN A 101 3.94 37.17 -10.96
N THR A 102 3.24 37.77 -10.00
CA THR A 102 2.92 37.12 -8.72
C THR A 102 1.58 36.42 -8.78
N PHE A 103 1.56 35.17 -8.25
CA PHE A 103 0.37 34.34 -8.14
C PHE A 103 0.24 33.80 -6.72
N GLU A 104 -0.98 33.41 -6.37
CA GLU A 104 -1.28 32.66 -5.14
C GLU A 104 -1.80 31.25 -5.52
N TYR A 105 -1.22 30.23 -4.92
CA TYR A 105 -1.68 28.85 -5.01
C TYR A 105 -2.08 28.37 -3.63
N LYS A 106 -3.27 27.83 -3.47
CA LYS A 106 -3.71 27.26 -2.21
C LYS A 106 -3.51 25.77 -2.20
N ILE A 107 -2.56 25.31 -1.39
CA ILE A 107 -2.41 23.88 -1.09
C ILE A 107 -3.62 23.47 -0.25
N ARG A 108 -4.31 22.43 -0.70
CA ARG A 108 -5.51 21.94 -0.02
C ARG A 108 -5.13 21.27 1.31
N GLU A 109 -5.98 21.38 2.33
CA GLU A 109 -5.78 20.66 3.60
C GLU A 109 -5.80 19.14 3.44
N ASP A 110 -6.49 18.64 2.39
CA ASP A 110 -6.52 17.25 1.97
C ASP A 110 -5.48 16.92 0.89
N ALA A 111 -4.51 17.81 0.67
CA ALA A 111 -3.44 17.57 -0.31
C ALA A 111 -2.70 16.26 -0.02
N VAL A 112 -2.43 15.52 -1.07
CA VAL A 112 -1.63 14.30 -0.99
C VAL A 112 -0.15 14.66 -0.97
N ALA A 113 0.62 13.96 -0.16
CA ALA A 113 2.07 14.03 -0.17
C ALA A 113 2.63 12.83 -0.95
N ILE A 114 3.71 13.05 -1.70
CA ILE A 114 4.39 11.98 -2.44
C ILE A 114 5.74 11.75 -1.79
N ASP A 115 5.95 10.54 -1.30
CA ASP A 115 7.27 10.13 -0.85
C ASP A 115 8.16 9.82 -2.06
N LYS A 116 9.23 10.59 -2.23
CA LYS A 116 10.13 10.48 -3.40
C LYS A 116 10.90 9.17 -3.45
N ASN A 117 11.15 8.55 -2.30
CA ASN A 117 11.94 7.31 -2.22
C ASN A 117 11.08 6.08 -2.55
N THR A 118 9.87 6.02 -1.99
CA THR A 118 8.96 4.89 -2.17
C THR A 118 7.96 5.11 -3.30
N ARG A 119 7.78 6.34 -3.78
CA ARG A 119 6.75 6.77 -4.73
C ARG A 119 5.33 6.62 -4.19
N LEU A 120 5.17 6.32 -2.90
CA LEU A 120 3.87 6.24 -2.24
C LEU A 120 3.23 7.62 -2.14
N VAL A 121 1.95 7.67 -2.41
CA VAL A 121 1.11 8.86 -2.32
C VAL A 121 0.31 8.79 -1.03
N TYR A 122 0.53 9.73 -0.13
CA TYR A 122 -0.11 9.78 1.18
C TYR A 122 -1.22 10.82 1.21
N LYS A 123 -2.34 10.44 1.82
CA LYS A 123 -3.40 11.35 2.23
C LYS A 123 -3.25 11.64 3.73
N LYS A 124 -3.39 12.90 4.13
CA LYS A 124 -3.38 13.30 5.54
C LYS A 124 -4.39 12.50 6.34
N ASP A 125 -3.93 11.87 7.40
CA ASP A 125 -4.75 11.07 8.30
C ASP A 125 -4.10 11.00 9.70
N SER A 126 -4.92 10.86 10.73
CA SER A 126 -4.46 10.74 12.12
C SER A 126 -4.18 9.31 12.55
N TYR A 127 -4.34 8.32 11.67
CA TYR A 127 -4.22 6.90 12.03
C TYR A 127 -2.91 6.59 12.76
N TYR A 128 -1.79 7.07 12.24
CA TYR A 128 -0.45 6.83 12.77
C TYR A 128 0.11 7.94 13.66
N SER A 129 -0.72 8.90 14.12
CA SER A 129 -0.25 10.09 14.85
C SER A 129 0.48 9.76 16.16
N SER A 130 0.06 8.69 16.84
CA SER A 130 0.69 8.27 18.10
C SER A 130 2.10 7.71 17.92
N LEU A 131 2.51 7.40 16.69
CA LEU A 131 3.82 6.82 16.39
C LEU A 131 4.90 7.88 16.11
N GLU A 132 4.52 9.15 15.95
CA GLU A 132 5.43 10.23 15.58
C GLU A 132 6.65 10.31 16.49
N GLY A 133 7.85 10.33 15.91
CA GLY A 133 9.12 10.46 16.61
C GLY A 133 9.60 9.20 17.34
N LEU A 134 8.91 8.06 17.23
CA LEU A 134 9.29 6.79 17.86
C LEU A 134 10.18 5.93 16.96
N ASN A 135 10.91 5.00 17.58
CA ASN A 135 11.65 3.92 16.91
C ASN A 135 11.83 2.71 17.83
N GLY A 136 12.39 1.63 17.30
CA GLY A 136 12.72 0.40 18.05
C GLY A 136 11.51 -0.22 18.75
N LYS A 137 11.77 -0.78 19.94
CA LYS A 137 10.72 -1.44 20.73
C LYS A 137 9.58 -0.50 21.13
N THR A 138 9.87 0.76 21.41
CA THR A 138 8.82 1.75 21.76
C THR A 138 7.85 1.96 20.59
N LEU A 139 8.37 2.04 19.37
CA LEU A 139 7.55 2.11 18.16
C LEU A 139 6.71 0.83 17.99
N PHE A 140 7.30 -0.34 18.21
CA PHE A 140 6.58 -1.61 18.17
C PHE A 140 5.41 -1.65 19.15
N ASP A 141 5.68 -1.31 20.42
CA ASP A 141 4.68 -1.38 21.50
C ASP A 141 3.49 -0.43 21.22
N GLU A 142 3.76 0.79 20.75
CA GLU A 142 2.69 1.74 20.42
C GLU A 142 1.93 1.34 19.17
N LEU A 143 2.62 0.80 18.16
CA LEU A 143 1.99 0.26 16.97
C LEU A 143 1.08 -0.94 17.31
N LEU A 144 1.54 -1.87 18.12
CA LEU A 144 0.73 -3.00 18.59
C LEU A 144 -0.54 -2.51 19.29
N LYS A 145 -0.42 -1.53 20.18
CA LYS A 145 -1.56 -0.93 20.88
C LYS A 145 -2.52 -0.24 19.92
N LEU A 146 -2.03 0.50 18.93
CA LEU A 146 -2.83 1.10 17.88
C LEU A 146 -3.61 0.04 17.11
N GLN A 147 -2.94 -0.99 16.60
CA GLN A 147 -3.55 -2.06 15.83
C GLN A 147 -4.60 -2.82 16.65
N GLN A 148 -4.30 -3.18 17.88
CA GLN A 148 -5.25 -3.86 18.79
C GLN A 148 -6.50 -3.03 19.07
N SER A 149 -6.42 -1.72 19.04
CA SER A 149 -7.59 -0.83 19.15
C SER A 149 -8.56 -0.98 17.96
N LYS A 150 -8.07 -1.47 16.80
CA LYS A 150 -8.82 -1.59 15.53
C LYS A 150 -9.30 -2.99 15.21
N ILE A 151 -8.75 -4.05 15.79
CA ILE A 151 -9.08 -5.44 15.45
C ILE A 151 -10.57 -5.78 15.61
N ARG A 152 -11.33 -5.03 16.42
CA ARG A 152 -12.79 -5.18 16.56
C ARG A 152 -13.54 -4.90 15.24
N GLY A 153 -12.90 -4.28 14.27
CA GLY A 153 -13.45 -4.08 12.92
C GLY A 153 -13.45 -5.34 12.06
N ILE A 154 -12.64 -6.34 12.40
CA ILE A 154 -12.52 -7.61 11.67
C ILE A 154 -13.88 -8.34 11.73
N LYS A 155 -14.32 -8.80 10.56
CA LYS A 155 -15.61 -9.47 10.39
C LYS A 155 -15.49 -10.98 10.67
N THR A 156 -16.55 -11.74 10.41
CA THR A 156 -16.56 -13.21 10.59
C THR A 156 -15.70 -13.93 9.56
N TYR A 157 -15.34 -15.17 9.86
CA TYR A 157 -14.56 -16.03 8.96
C TYR A 157 -15.21 -16.22 7.57
N ALA A 158 -16.54 -16.32 7.53
CA ALA A 158 -17.27 -16.40 6.26
C ALA A 158 -17.21 -15.09 5.46
N TYR A 159 -17.07 -13.95 6.13
CA TYR A 159 -17.01 -12.64 5.47
C TYR A 159 -15.74 -12.43 4.65
N LEU A 160 -14.68 -13.22 4.86
CA LEU A 160 -13.43 -13.14 4.10
C LEU A 160 -13.68 -13.21 2.59
N TYR A 161 -14.60 -14.06 2.12
CA TYR A 161 -14.91 -14.12 0.69
C TYR A 161 -15.49 -12.80 0.15
N ASN A 162 -16.23 -12.04 0.97
CA ASN A 162 -16.72 -10.71 0.56
C ASN A 162 -15.58 -9.68 0.48
N VAL A 163 -14.57 -9.79 1.37
CA VAL A 163 -13.37 -8.96 1.29
C VAL A 163 -12.59 -9.27 0.01
N TYR A 164 -12.50 -10.53 -0.40
CA TYR A 164 -11.76 -10.95 -1.58
C TYR A 164 -12.33 -10.38 -2.89
N LYS A 165 -13.64 -10.15 -2.97
CA LYS A 165 -14.30 -9.49 -4.12
C LYS A 165 -13.79 -8.07 -4.40
N ASP A 166 -13.14 -7.43 -3.44
CA ASP A 166 -12.70 -6.04 -3.52
C ASP A 166 -11.18 -5.94 -3.41
N ALA A 167 -10.58 -6.74 -2.50
CA ALA A 167 -9.19 -6.60 -2.12
C ALA A 167 -8.22 -7.52 -2.90
N PHE A 168 -8.72 -8.55 -3.58
CA PHE A 168 -7.88 -9.57 -4.21
C PHE A 168 -8.29 -9.85 -5.66
N LEU A 169 -8.58 -8.79 -6.41
CA LEU A 169 -8.84 -8.92 -7.84
C LEU A 169 -7.58 -8.57 -8.64
N ASP A 170 -7.26 -9.37 -9.65
CA ASP A 170 -6.20 -9.03 -10.58
C ASP A 170 -6.59 -7.82 -11.44
N LYS A 171 -5.93 -6.70 -11.14
CA LYS A 171 -5.97 -5.42 -11.84
C LYS A 171 -4.57 -5.00 -12.32
N TYR A 172 -3.56 -5.87 -12.15
CA TYR A 172 -2.15 -5.51 -12.24
C TYR A 172 -1.42 -6.27 -13.33
N TYR A 173 -1.67 -7.56 -13.44
CA TYR A 173 -1.01 -8.47 -14.39
C TYR A 173 -1.85 -8.64 -15.66
N GLU A 174 -2.73 -9.62 -15.76
CA GLU A 174 -3.65 -9.78 -16.88
C GLU A 174 -4.78 -8.74 -16.89
N LYS A 175 -5.11 -8.16 -15.75
CA LYS A 175 -6.16 -7.14 -15.56
C LYS A 175 -7.55 -7.63 -15.91
N ASP A 176 -7.80 -8.89 -15.66
CA ASP A 176 -9.02 -9.59 -16.04
C ASP A 176 -10.07 -9.65 -14.92
N ASN A 177 -9.74 -9.10 -13.73
CA ASN A 177 -10.55 -9.10 -12.50
C ASN A 177 -10.86 -10.52 -11.97
N THR A 178 -10.04 -11.51 -12.26
CA THR A 178 -10.05 -12.78 -11.56
C THR A 178 -9.48 -12.64 -10.16
N ILE A 179 -9.53 -13.68 -9.34
CA ILE A 179 -8.88 -13.67 -8.02
C ILE A 179 -7.36 -13.67 -8.22
N LEU A 180 -6.69 -12.66 -7.69
CA LEU A 180 -5.24 -12.64 -7.62
C LEU A 180 -4.80 -13.63 -6.53
N ASP A 181 -4.31 -14.77 -6.98
CA ASP A 181 -3.86 -15.89 -6.17
C ASP A 181 -2.35 -16.02 -6.26
N ILE A 182 -1.65 -15.72 -5.18
CA ILE A 182 -0.18 -15.76 -5.13
C ILE A 182 0.43 -17.14 -5.45
N TYR A 183 -0.38 -18.19 -5.51
CA TYR A 183 0.05 -19.55 -5.85
C TYR A 183 -0.31 -19.97 -7.29
N SER A 184 -1.04 -19.14 -8.04
CA SER A 184 -1.36 -19.37 -9.45
C SER A 184 -0.95 -18.26 -10.39
N GLU A 185 -0.81 -17.03 -9.90
CA GLU A 185 -0.43 -15.86 -10.68
C GLU A 185 0.91 -16.05 -11.40
N ASN A 186 0.95 -15.68 -12.68
CA ASN A 186 2.16 -15.65 -13.50
C ASN A 186 2.46 -14.23 -13.99
N PRO A 187 3.20 -13.43 -13.23
CA PRO A 187 3.46 -12.02 -13.54
C PRO A 187 4.12 -11.73 -14.89
N LYS A 188 4.62 -12.77 -15.57
CA LYS A 188 5.36 -12.66 -16.85
C LYS A 188 4.62 -13.26 -18.04
N GLY A 189 3.37 -13.68 -17.85
CA GLY A 189 2.60 -14.32 -18.91
C GLY A 189 1.20 -14.69 -18.45
N GLN A 190 0.57 -15.57 -19.19
CA GLN A 190 -0.76 -16.04 -18.82
C GLN A 190 -0.69 -16.99 -17.64
N ASP A 191 -1.63 -16.86 -16.74
CA ASP A 191 -1.83 -17.76 -15.61
C ASP A 191 -2.04 -19.21 -16.06
N PRO A 192 -1.41 -20.19 -15.38
CA PRO A 192 -1.66 -21.60 -15.66
C PRO A 192 -3.11 -22.01 -15.41
N TYR A 193 -3.81 -21.30 -14.56
CA TYR A 193 -5.25 -21.34 -14.29
C TYR A 193 -5.63 -20.12 -13.44
N TYR A 194 -6.90 -19.76 -13.45
CA TYR A 194 -7.44 -18.62 -12.72
C TYR A 194 -8.74 -18.99 -12.01
N PHE A 195 -9.14 -18.21 -11.03
CA PHE A 195 -10.41 -18.31 -10.34
C PHE A 195 -11.23 -17.05 -10.52
N THR A 196 -12.45 -17.20 -11.01
CA THR A 196 -13.44 -16.17 -10.77
C THR A 196 -13.98 -16.33 -9.34
N TYR A 197 -14.54 -15.25 -8.80
CA TYR A 197 -14.92 -15.18 -7.40
C TYR A 197 -15.69 -16.40 -6.88
N GLU A 198 -16.61 -16.94 -7.65
CA GLU A 198 -17.50 -18.02 -7.24
C GLU A 198 -16.84 -19.39 -7.05
N PHE A 199 -15.59 -19.57 -7.54
CA PHE A 199 -14.88 -20.87 -7.45
C PHE A 199 -14.09 -21.03 -6.16
N HIS A 200 -14.75 -20.90 -5.01
CA HIS A 200 -14.13 -21.05 -3.70
C HIS A 200 -14.65 -22.22 -2.89
N GLU A 201 -13.87 -22.63 -1.88
CA GLU A 201 -14.29 -23.57 -0.85
C GLU A 201 -14.97 -22.83 0.31
N GLY A 202 -16.14 -23.32 0.71
CA GLY A 202 -16.83 -22.79 1.88
C GLY A 202 -18.01 -21.90 1.54
N LYS A 203 -18.45 -21.10 2.51
CA LYS A 203 -19.64 -20.25 2.41
C LYS A 203 -19.28 -18.78 2.54
N ASP A 204 -19.98 -17.96 1.79
CA ASP A 204 -20.06 -16.52 1.95
C ASP A 204 -20.75 -16.10 3.26
N ALA A 205 -20.68 -14.81 3.59
CA ALA A 205 -21.36 -14.25 4.76
C ALA A 205 -22.89 -14.37 4.69
N ASP A 206 -23.46 -14.41 3.49
CA ASP A 206 -24.90 -14.61 3.24
C ASP A 206 -25.34 -16.10 3.28
N GLY A 207 -24.38 -17.01 3.53
CA GLY A 207 -24.63 -18.46 3.58
C GLY A 207 -24.60 -19.15 2.23
N SER A 208 -24.40 -18.46 1.11
CA SER A 208 -24.21 -19.05 -0.22
C SER A 208 -22.94 -19.90 -0.25
N SER A 209 -22.93 -20.94 -1.07
CA SER A 209 -21.78 -21.85 -1.21
C SER A 209 -21.05 -21.57 -2.49
N GLY A 210 -19.70 -21.54 -2.43
CA GLY A 210 -18.86 -21.43 -3.60
C GLY A 210 -19.00 -22.63 -4.53
N LYS A 211 -18.60 -22.41 -5.79
CA LYS A 211 -18.57 -23.44 -6.84
C LYS A 211 -17.21 -24.14 -6.85
N SER A 212 -17.16 -25.29 -7.48
CA SER A 212 -15.94 -26.00 -7.83
C SER A 212 -15.94 -26.27 -9.32
N ARG A 213 -14.82 -26.04 -9.97
CA ARG A 213 -14.57 -26.65 -11.28
C ARG A 213 -14.38 -28.15 -11.02
N SER A 214 -15.12 -29.01 -11.60
CA SER A 214 -15.16 -30.47 -11.33
C SER A 214 -13.83 -31.23 -11.57
N LYS A 215 -12.69 -30.54 -11.56
CA LYS A 215 -11.35 -31.10 -11.73
C LYS A 215 -10.71 -31.35 -10.36
N SER A 216 -10.07 -32.48 -10.20
CA SER A 216 -9.12 -32.71 -9.13
C SER A 216 -7.78 -32.06 -9.48
N GLY A 217 -7.06 -31.52 -8.48
CA GLY A 217 -5.75 -30.89 -8.66
C GLY A 217 -5.83 -29.36 -8.65
N GLU A 218 -4.70 -28.74 -8.97
CA GLU A 218 -4.60 -27.28 -9.07
C GLU A 218 -5.60 -26.72 -10.08
N GLY A 219 -6.17 -25.55 -9.77
CA GLY A 219 -7.20 -24.90 -10.57
C GLY A 219 -8.62 -25.42 -10.33
N SER A 220 -8.86 -26.26 -9.30
CA SER A 220 -10.20 -26.76 -8.99
C SER A 220 -11.06 -25.73 -8.24
N LYS A 221 -10.51 -25.10 -7.23
CA LYS A 221 -11.10 -24.03 -6.42
C LYS A 221 -10.04 -23.37 -5.54
N TYR A 222 -10.31 -22.15 -5.08
CA TYR A 222 -9.48 -21.51 -4.06
C TYR A 222 -10.09 -21.64 -2.66
N ASN A 223 -9.25 -21.43 -1.65
CA ASN A 223 -9.68 -21.34 -0.26
C ASN A 223 -8.95 -20.22 0.48
N ARG A 224 -9.02 -20.22 1.80
CA ARG A 224 -8.46 -19.19 2.67
C ARG A 224 -7.11 -19.67 3.19
N GLU A 225 -6.05 -19.18 2.59
CA GLU A 225 -4.68 -19.43 3.00
C GLU A 225 -4.30 -18.55 4.19
N HIS A 226 -3.99 -19.13 5.31
CA HIS A 226 -3.43 -18.44 6.45
C HIS A 226 -1.90 -18.39 6.33
N ILE A 227 -1.35 -17.25 5.89
CA ILE A 227 0.10 -17.05 5.76
C ILE A 227 0.80 -17.39 7.09
N VAL A 228 0.26 -16.92 8.22
CA VAL A 228 0.57 -17.48 9.55
C VAL A 228 -0.41 -18.60 9.84
N PRO A 229 0.03 -19.87 9.92
CA PRO A 229 -0.87 -21.00 10.09
C PRO A 229 -1.80 -20.86 11.28
N GLN A 230 -3.11 -21.07 11.07
CA GLN A 230 -4.10 -20.88 12.14
C GLN A 230 -3.91 -21.82 13.34
N SER A 231 -3.22 -22.94 13.17
CA SER A 231 -2.85 -23.84 14.27
C SER A 231 -1.84 -23.22 15.24
N TRP A 232 -1.03 -22.27 14.79
CA TRP A 232 0.01 -21.63 15.61
C TRP A 232 -0.56 -20.65 16.64
N PHE A 233 -1.78 -20.14 16.41
CA PHE A 233 -2.47 -19.25 17.35
C PHE A 233 -3.83 -19.82 17.82
N GLY A 234 -4.01 -21.15 17.75
CA GLY A 234 -5.16 -21.83 18.31
C GLY A 234 -6.50 -21.52 17.61
N LYS A 235 -6.46 -20.98 16.39
CA LYS A 235 -7.67 -20.60 15.60
C LYS A 235 -8.55 -19.55 16.30
N VAL A 236 -7.98 -18.74 17.18
CA VAL A 236 -8.74 -17.72 17.93
C VAL A 236 -9.27 -16.62 17.01
N GLU A 237 -10.49 -16.16 17.34
CA GLU A 237 -11.09 -15.00 16.69
C GLU A 237 -10.78 -13.72 17.49
N PRO A 238 -10.66 -12.58 16.83
CA PRO A 238 -10.85 -12.32 15.41
C PRO A 238 -9.62 -12.64 14.53
N THR A 239 -8.50 -13.09 15.10
CA THR A 239 -7.22 -13.31 14.39
C THR A 239 -7.42 -14.21 13.14
N ARG A 240 -8.15 -15.34 13.28
CA ARG A 240 -8.38 -16.27 12.14
C ARG A 240 -9.26 -15.71 11.02
N ASN A 241 -9.73 -14.48 11.13
CA ASN A 241 -10.65 -13.84 10.18
C ASN A 241 -10.02 -12.66 9.44
N ASP A 242 -8.71 -12.39 9.63
CA ASP A 242 -8.08 -11.15 9.19
C ASP A 242 -7.45 -11.26 7.79
N ALA A 243 -8.08 -10.60 6.82
CA ALA A 243 -7.66 -10.60 5.41
C ALA A 243 -6.28 -9.97 5.16
N HIS A 244 -5.69 -9.26 6.11
CA HIS A 244 -4.34 -8.73 5.95
C HIS A 244 -3.27 -9.83 5.90
N PHE A 245 -3.56 -11.02 6.43
CA PHE A 245 -2.66 -12.18 6.33
C PHE A 245 -3.37 -13.48 5.94
N ILE A 246 -4.63 -13.41 5.50
CA ILE A 246 -5.40 -14.57 5.01
C ILE A 246 -5.78 -14.30 3.56
N PHE A 247 -5.13 -15.00 2.65
CA PHE A 247 -5.20 -14.76 1.21
C PHE A 247 -6.08 -15.80 0.52
N PRO A 248 -6.78 -15.45 -0.57
CA PRO A 248 -7.37 -16.45 -1.44
C PRO A 248 -6.28 -17.15 -2.25
N THR A 249 -6.16 -18.47 -2.13
CA THR A 249 -5.16 -19.24 -2.88
C THR A 249 -5.70 -20.59 -3.33
N ASP A 250 -5.11 -21.15 -4.36
CA ASP A 250 -5.41 -22.52 -4.80
C ASP A 250 -5.40 -23.48 -3.61
N LYS A 251 -6.49 -24.26 -3.49
CA LYS A 251 -6.68 -25.19 -2.39
C LYS A 251 -5.61 -26.29 -2.34
N ILE A 252 -5.15 -26.75 -3.51
CA ILE A 252 -4.18 -27.85 -3.57
C ILE A 252 -2.81 -27.35 -3.16
N VAL A 253 -2.38 -26.21 -3.67
CA VAL A 253 -1.10 -25.61 -3.29
C VAL A 253 -1.08 -25.24 -1.81
N ASN A 254 -2.19 -24.68 -1.29
CA ASN A 254 -2.36 -24.42 0.14
C ASN A 254 -2.25 -25.74 0.97
N ASN A 255 -2.87 -26.83 0.53
CA ASN A 255 -2.74 -28.12 1.20
C ASN A 255 -1.29 -28.68 1.15
N GLU A 256 -0.60 -28.51 0.01
CA GLU A 256 0.81 -28.89 -0.12
C GLU A 256 1.72 -28.10 0.80
N ARG A 257 1.46 -26.79 0.93
CA ARG A 257 2.16 -25.90 1.88
C ARG A 257 1.86 -26.30 3.34
N GLY A 258 0.63 -26.68 3.66
CA GLY A 258 0.22 -27.11 5.00
C GLY A 258 0.45 -26.03 6.07
N ASN A 259 1.20 -26.37 7.13
CA ASN A 259 1.54 -25.44 8.22
C ASN A 259 3.01 -25.00 8.18
N TYR A 260 3.69 -25.16 7.06
CA TYR A 260 5.10 -24.81 6.95
C TYR A 260 5.28 -23.27 6.90
N PRO A 261 6.28 -22.70 7.58
CA PRO A 261 6.64 -21.30 7.41
C PRO A 261 7.14 -21.04 5.99
N HIS A 262 6.97 -19.83 5.54
CA HIS A 262 7.61 -19.39 4.30
C HIS A 262 9.10 -19.12 4.55
N TYR A 263 9.96 -19.70 3.71
CA TYR A 263 11.40 -19.57 3.79
C TYR A 263 12.05 -19.97 2.45
N ILE A 264 13.36 -19.80 2.32
CA ILE A 264 14.11 -20.14 1.11
C ILE A 264 14.16 -21.66 0.91
N VAL A 265 13.60 -22.16 -0.20
CA VAL A 265 13.56 -23.59 -0.58
C VAL A 265 14.66 -23.89 -1.58
N LYS A 266 15.60 -24.76 -1.19
CA LYS A 266 16.69 -25.23 -2.07
C LYS A 266 16.35 -26.52 -2.81
N ASN A 267 15.66 -27.45 -2.14
CA ASN A 267 15.35 -28.79 -2.65
C ASN A 267 13.84 -29.04 -2.57
N PRO A 268 13.05 -28.54 -3.51
CA PRO A 268 11.60 -28.66 -3.46
C PRO A 268 11.16 -30.13 -3.66
N THR A 269 10.22 -30.58 -2.83
CA THR A 269 9.49 -31.84 -2.99
C THR A 269 8.20 -31.67 -3.79
N PHE A 270 7.72 -30.44 -3.89
CA PHE A 270 6.59 -30.03 -4.71
C PHE A 270 6.86 -28.65 -5.32
N ILE A 271 6.45 -28.45 -6.56
CA ILE A 271 6.47 -27.16 -7.25
C ILE A 271 5.09 -26.97 -7.88
N SER A 272 4.41 -25.89 -7.54
CA SER A 272 3.14 -25.50 -8.17
C SER A 272 3.36 -25.06 -9.62
N ARG A 273 2.25 -24.92 -10.36
CA ARG A 273 2.33 -24.50 -11.78
C ARG A 273 2.86 -23.09 -11.97
N ASN A 274 2.70 -22.19 -11.00
CA ASN A 274 3.32 -20.85 -11.07
C ASN A 274 4.77 -20.82 -10.58
N GLY A 275 5.27 -21.90 -9.99
CA GLY A 275 6.64 -21.99 -9.50
C GLY A 275 6.81 -21.83 -7.98
N THR A 276 5.73 -21.71 -7.20
CA THR A 276 5.79 -21.78 -5.73
C THR A 276 6.33 -23.14 -5.32
N LYS A 277 7.30 -23.15 -4.39
CA LYS A 277 8.06 -24.34 -3.99
C LYS A 277 7.71 -24.76 -2.57
N VAL A 278 7.56 -26.07 -2.36
CA VAL A 278 7.40 -26.65 -1.02
C VAL A 278 8.48 -27.70 -0.81
N ASP A 279 9.17 -27.63 0.31
CA ASP A 279 10.08 -28.68 0.79
C ASP A 279 9.48 -29.32 2.03
N LYS A 280 8.80 -30.46 1.84
CA LYS A 280 8.16 -31.20 2.93
C LYS A 280 9.18 -31.85 3.87
N THR A 281 10.41 -32.08 3.40
CA THR A 281 11.48 -32.68 4.21
C THR A 281 11.96 -31.70 5.27
N ASN A 282 12.14 -30.44 4.87
CA ASN A 282 12.56 -29.37 5.78
C ASN A 282 11.39 -28.57 6.34
N GLY A 283 10.15 -28.81 5.90
CA GLY A 283 8.95 -28.16 6.39
C GLY A 283 8.92 -26.67 6.08
N ILE A 284 9.19 -26.26 4.84
CA ILE A 284 9.23 -24.85 4.39
C ILE A 284 8.59 -24.68 3.01
N CYS A 285 8.12 -23.46 2.74
CA CYS A 285 7.50 -23.06 1.47
C CYS A 285 8.13 -21.75 0.97
N GLU A 286 8.31 -21.60 -0.33
CA GLU A 286 8.81 -20.37 -0.94
C GLU A 286 7.88 -19.93 -2.07
N PRO A 287 7.23 -18.76 -1.97
CA PRO A 287 6.45 -18.19 -3.06
C PRO A 287 7.38 -17.74 -4.19
N ILE A 288 6.83 -17.43 -5.35
CA ILE A 288 7.58 -16.77 -6.43
C ILE A 288 8.10 -15.40 -5.99
N ASP A 289 9.08 -14.86 -6.69
CA ASP A 289 9.80 -13.65 -6.27
C ASP A 289 8.88 -12.45 -6.12
N GLU A 290 7.86 -12.37 -6.95
CA GLU A 290 6.90 -11.28 -7.04
C GLU A 290 5.90 -11.19 -5.86
N PHE A 291 5.84 -12.20 -4.98
CA PHE A 291 4.97 -12.21 -3.80
C PHE A 291 5.74 -12.44 -2.48
N LYS A 292 7.06 -12.39 -2.52
CA LYS A 292 7.90 -12.55 -1.33
C LYS A 292 7.70 -11.42 -0.33
N GLY A 293 7.59 -10.20 -0.82
CA GLY A 293 7.32 -9.01 -0.02
C GLY A 293 5.93 -9.05 0.61
N ASP A 294 4.89 -9.43 -0.15
CA ASP A 294 3.53 -9.60 0.38
C ASP A 294 3.47 -10.56 1.55
N VAL A 295 4.10 -11.72 1.37
CA VAL A 295 4.20 -12.75 2.42
C VAL A 295 4.97 -12.21 3.64
N ALA A 296 6.10 -11.56 3.43
CA ALA A 296 6.90 -10.97 4.51
C ALA A 296 6.12 -9.89 5.28
N ARG A 297 5.44 -8.98 4.55
CA ARG A 297 4.57 -7.95 5.15
C ARG A 297 3.40 -8.54 5.92
N ALA A 298 2.90 -9.72 5.53
CA ALA A 298 1.86 -10.42 6.29
C ALA A 298 2.39 -10.98 7.62
N TYR A 299 3.63 -11.50 7.68
CA TYR A 299 4.25 -11.92 8.94
C TYR A 299 4.55 -10.74 9.86
N PHE A 300 5.11 -9.66 9.35
CA PHE A 300 5.33 -8.43 10.14
C PHE A 300 4.01 -7.87 10.67
N TYR A 301 2.98 -7.82 9.84
CA TYR A 301 1.65 -7.40 10.23
C TYR A 301 1.10 -8.24 11.39
N PHE A 302 1.24 -9.56 11.29
CA PHE A 302 0.72 -10.47 12.32
C PHE A 302 1.29 -10.16 13.71
N VAL A 303 2.60 -9.94 13.82
CA VAL A 303 3.21 -9.69 15.14
C VAL A 303 2.89 -8.31 15.72
N VAL A 304 2.72 -7.28 14.89
CA VAL A 304 2.35 -5.93 15.37
C VAL A 304 0.85 -5.75 15.59
N THR A 305 0.03 -6.74 15.21
CA THR A 305 -1.43 -6.63 15.32
C THR A 305 -1.99 -7.66 16.31
N HIS A 306 -1.63 -8.89 16.15
CA HIS A 306 -2.19 -10.00 16.93
C HIS A 306 -1.24 -10.46 18.04
N ASN A 307 0.03 -10.71 17.69
CA ASN A 307 1.09 -11.15 18.63
C ASN A 307 0.67 -12.27 19.60
N ASN A 308 -0.16 -13.19 19.10
CA ASN A 308 -0.78 -14.24 19.92
C ASN A 308 -0.39 -15.66 19.48
N SER A 309 0.69 -15.81 18.71
CA SER A 309 1.21 -17.10 18.31
C SER A 309 2.01 -17.75 19.45
N SER A 310 2.01 -19.08 19.49
CA SER A 310 2.94 -19.84 20.32
C SER A 310 4.35 -19.68 19.80
N SER A 311 5.34 -19.67 20.71
CA SER A 311 6.76 -19.71 20.33
C SER A 311 7.07 -20.96 19.54
N ASN A 312 7.82 -20.80 18.46
CA ASN A 312 8.23 -21.86 17.54
C ASN A 312 9.53 -21.47 16.83
N ASP A 313 9.91 -22.14 15.75
CA ASP A 313 11.12 -21.83 14.96
C ASP A 313 11.10 -20.42 14.34
N LEU A 314 9.91 -19.86 14.09
CA LEU A 314 9.73 -18.55 13.50
C LEU A 314 9.46 -17.47 14.58
N PHE A 315 8.59 -17.74 15.56
CA PHE A 315 8.15 -16.76 16.53
C PHE A 315 8.79 -16.94 17.90
N GLU A 316 9.15 -15.82 18.53
CA GLU A 316 9.64 -15.73 19.90
C GLU A 316 8.55 -15.19 20.84
N SER A 317 8.67 -15.52 22.16
CA SER A 317 7.73 -15.03 23.18
C SER A 317 7.99 -13.59 23.63
N SER A 318 9.12 -13.02 23.23
CA SER A 318 9.52 -11.65 23.57
C SER A 318 10.05 -10.92 22.34
N PHE A 319 10.17 -9.60 22.42
CA PHE A 319 10.78 -8.80 21.36
C PHE A 319 12.18 -9.37 21.00
N PRO A 320 12.46 -9.58 19.74
CA PRO A 320 11.83 -9.03 18.52
C PRO A 320 10.59 -9.78 18.00
N TYR A 321 10.09 -10.81 18.68
CA TYR A 321 8.93 -11.65 18.34
C TYR A 321 9.06 -12.49 17.07
N ILE A 322 10.02 -12.20 16.23
CA ILE A 322 10.41 -13.00 15.04
C ILE A 322 11.87 -13.38 15.23
N THR A 323 12.19 -14.68 15.10
CA THR A 323 13.58 -15.14 15.22
C THR A 323 14.48 -14.50 14.18
N LYS A 324 15.73 -14.24 14.53
CA LYS A 324 16.69 -13.56 13.67
C LYS A 324 16.77 -14.18 12.26
N LYS A 325 16.73 -15.51 12.18
CA LYS A 325 16.76 -16.28 10.93
C LYS A 325 15.68 -15.84 9.95
N TYR A 326 14.43 -15.73 10.42
CA TYR A 326 13.29 -15.34 9.59
C TYR A 326 13.22 -13.82 9.38
N LEU A 327 13.57 -13.04 10.39
CA LEU A 327 13.60 -11.59 10.33
C LEU A 327 14.50 -11.09 9.19
N GLU A 328 15.70 -11.66 9.04
CA GLU A 328 16.64 -11.31 7.97
C GLU A 328 16.11 -11.69 6.58
N VAL A 329 15.48 -12.87 6.45
CA VAL A 329 14.88 -13.30 5.18
C VAL A 329 13.70 -12.43 4.80
N TYR A 330 12.81 -12.14 5.74
CA TYR A 330 11.61 -11.33 5.45
C TYR A 330 11.96 -9.86 5.16
N LYS A 331 12.97 -9.30 5.83
CA LYS A 331 13.52 -8.01 5.43
C LYS A 331 14.05 -8.03 4.00
N LYS A 332 14.85 -9.05 3.66
CA LYS A 332 15.37 -9.19 2.29
C LYS A 332 14.24 -9.32 1.27
N TRP A 333 13.22 -10.11 1.56
CA TRP A 333 12.07 -10.30 0.69
C TRP A 333 11.28 -9.00 0.50
N SER A 334 11.02 -8.25 1.57
CA SER A 334 10.34 -6.94 1.49
C SER A 334 11.13 -5.90 0.69
N ASN A 335 12.47 -6.02 0.62
CA ASN A 335 13.31 -5.13 -0.20
C ASN A 335 13.45 -5.60 -1.65
N GLN A 336 13.24 -6.88 -1.93
CA GLN A 336 13.26 -7.43 -3.29
C GLN A 336 11.93 -7.24 -4.00
N ASP A 337 10.85 -7.39 -3.25
CA ASP A 337 9.48 -7.20 -3.67
C ASP A 337 8.88 -6.04 -2.86
N ASN A 338 9.14 -4.83 -3.35
CA ASN A 338 8.71 -3.60 -2.71
C ASN A 338 7.17 -3.47 -2.75
N VAL A 339 6.64 -2.63 -1.86
CA VAL A 339 5.22 -2.26 -1.90
C VAL A 339 4.85 -1.75 -3.29
N ASP A 340 3.80 -2.32 -3.84
CA ASP A 340 3.28 -2.01 -5.17
C ASP A 340 1.80 -1.57 -5.15
N ALA A 341 1.20 -1.47 -6.32
CA ALA A 341 -0.19 -1.04 -6.45
C ALA A 341 -1.17 -2.06 -5.85
N PHE A 342 -0.87 -3.37 -5.96
CA PHE A 342 -1.69 -4.42 -5.34
C PHE A 342 -1.71 -4.29 -3.81
N ASP A 343 -0.54 -4.11 -3.17
CA ASP A 343 -0.47 -3.90 -1.72
C ASP A 343 -1.31 -2.73 -1.24
N ILE A 344 -1.20 -1.58 -1.94
CA ILE A 344 -1.91 -0.35 -1.55
C ILE A 344 -3.41 -0.50 -1.74
N ASP A 345 -3.84 -1.01 -2.88
CA ASP A 345 -5.26 -1.19 -3.18
C ASP A 345 -5.88 -2.22 -2.24
N ARG A 346 -5.19 -3.33 -1.98
CA ARG A 346 -5.57 -4.36 -1.01
C ARG A 346 -5.71 -3.78 0.38
N ASN A 347 -4.70 -3.03 0.86
CA ASN A 347 -4.71 -2.40 2.17
C ASN A 347 -5.90 -1.42 2.31
N ASN A 348 -6.14 -0.58 1.31
CA ASN A 348 -7.25 0.36 1.27
C ASN A 348 -8.61 -0.36 1.22
N ALA A 349 -8.73 -1.44 0.45
CA ALA A 349 -9.96 -2.23 0.36
C ALA A 349 -10.27 -2.91 1.71
N ILE A 350 -9.30 -3.60 2.31
CA ILE A 350 -9.48 -4.25 3.61
C ILE A 350 -9.84 -3.23 4.69
N ALA A 351 -9.21 -2.05 4.70
CA ALA A 351 -9.52 -0.98 5.65
C ALA A 351 -10.98 -0.53 5.56
N ARG A 352 -11.57 -0.46 4.35
CA ARG A 352 -13.01 -0.17 4.19
C ARG A 352 -13.91 -1.23 4.82
N HIS A 353 -13.52 -2.50 4.71
CA HIS A 353 -14.27 -3.62 5.31
C HIS A 353 -14.10 -3.71 6.82
N TYR A 354 -12.95 -3.31 7.37
CA TYR A 354 -12.55 -3.53 8.77
C TYR A 354 -12.46 -2.25 9.59
N ASN A 355 -13.32 -1.27 9.31
CA ASN A 355 -13.41 0.00 10.06
C ASN A 355 -12.04 0.72 10.21
N GLY A 356 -11.26 0.72 9.15
CA GLY A 356 -10.00 1.43 9.08
C GLY A 356 -8.78 0.63 9.56
N LEU A 357 -8.88 -0.66 9.90
CA LEU A 357 -7.71 -1.48 10.19
C LEU A 357 -6.82 -1.62 8.93
N ARG A 358 -5.54 -1.31 9.07
CA ARG A 358 -4.58 -1.25 7.96
C ARG A 358 -3.36 -2.12 8.22
N ASN A 359 -2.73 -2.62 7.16
CA ASN A 359 -1.37 -3.17 7.26
C ASN A 359 -0.37 -2.00 7.25
N PRO A 360 0.33 -1.71 8.35
CA PRO A 360 1.24 -0.58 8.43
C PRO A 360 2.47 -0.75 7.54
N PHE A 361 2.86 -1.97 7.19
CA PHE A 361 4.02 -2.25 6.33
C PHE A 361 3.73 -2.06 4.83
N SER A 362 2.45 -2.00 4.44
CA SER A 362 2.06 -1.51 3.12
C SER A 362 2.02 0.02 3.08
N ASP A 363 1.63 0.68 4.17
CA ASP A 363 1.66 2.14 4.25
C ASP A 363 3.09 2.70 4.44
N TYR A 364 3.92 2.04 5.24
CA TYR A 364 5.26 2.49 5.63
C TYR A 364 6.25 1.32 5.60
N PRO A 365 6.81 0.96 4.44
CA PRO A 365 7.79 -0.12 4.33
C PRO A 365 8.99 0.05 5.25
N GLU A 366 9.40 1.28 5.53
CA GLU A 366 10.50 1.64 6.42
C GLU A 366 10.28 1.24 7.89
N LEU A 367 9.06 0.91 8.30
CA LEU A 367 8.79 0.43 9.67
C LEU A 367 9.57 -0.83 10.02
N ILE A 368 9.90 -1.68 9.04
CA ILE A 368 10.71 -2.87 9.26
C ILE A 368 12.08 -2.48 9.84
N ASP A 369 12.74 -1.49 9.23
CA ASP A 369 14.02 -1.00 9.71
C ASP A 369 13.89 -0.23 11.02
N LEU A 370 12.89 0.64 11.13
CA LEU A 370 12.66 1.46 12.31
C LEU A 370 12.37 0.64 13.57
N ILE A 371 11.75 -0.55 13.42
CA ILE A 371 11.38 -1.40 14.57
C ILE A 371 12.48 -2.39 14.90
N TRP A 372 13.00 -3.14 13.92
CA TRP A 372 13.82 -4.32 14.18
C TRP A 372 15.30 -4.16 13.90
N PHE A 373 15.68 -3.13 13.14
CA PHE A 373 17.07 -2.91 12.77
C PHE A 373 17.59 -1.63 13.39
N LYS A 374 18.89 -1.63 13.73
CA LYS A 374 19.50 -0.47 14.37
C LYS A 374 19.53 0.71 13.40
N THR A 375 18.81 1.79 13.75
CA THR A 375 18.79 3.06 13.01
C THR A 375 18.61 4.21 13.98
N ASP A 376 19.19 5.37 13.64
CA ASP A 376 18.98 6.63 14.38
C ASP A 376 17.72 7.36 13.87
N SER A 377 17.14 6.90 12.76
CA SER A 377 15.92 7.45 12.21
C SER A 377 14.72 7.16 13.09
N LYS A 378 13.73 8.05 13.02
CA LYS A 378 12.47 7.95 13.76
C LYS A 378 11.31 7.92 12.79
N PHE A 379 10.21 7.34 13.23
CA PHE A 379 8.98 7.36 12.45
C PHE A 379 8.48 8.79 12.25
N HIS A 380 8.06 9.06 11.02
CA HIS A 380 7.43 10.32 10.65
C HIS A 380 6.08 10.05 9.98
N ASN A 381 5.01 10.62 10.55
CA ASN A 381 3.65 10.41 10.07
C ASN A 381 3.38 11.19 8.78
N LYS A 382 3.25 10.48 7.68
CA LYS A 382 2.86 11.01 6.35
C LYS A 382 1.35 10.86 6.06
N GLY A 383 0.59 10.27 6.98
CA GLY A 383 -0.82 9.90 6.79
C GLY A 383 -1.01 8.45 6.37
N ILE A 384 -2.00 8.14 5.54
CA ILE A 384 -2.25 6.81 4.98
C ILE A 384 -1.90 6.76 3.50
N ALA A 385 -1.26 5.70 3.05
CA ALA A 385 -0.95 5.52 1.64
C ALA A 385 -2.23 5.20 0.85
N ILE A 386 -2.43 5.92 -0.26
CA ILE A 386 -3.65 5.80 -1.10
C ILE A 386 -3.35 5.37 -2.53
N ALA A 387 -2.12 5.51 -3.00
CA ALA A 387 -1.68 5.12 -4.33
C ALA A 387 -0.15 5.00 -4.37
N ILE A 388 0.38 4.53 -5.50
CA ILE A 388 1.79 4.59 -5.86
C ILE A 388 1.92 5.21 -7.25
N LYS A 389 2.95 6.07 -7.47
CA LYS A 389 3.20 6.75 -8.76
C LYS A 389 4.38 6.18 -9.53
#